data_5e0a33d74df609eae7a0594d033f6d73
#
_entry.id   5e0a33d74df609eae7a0594d033f6d73
#
_cell.length_a   1.000
_cell.length_b   1.000
_cell.length_c   1.000
_cell.angle_alpha   90.00
_cell.angle_beta   90.00
_cell.angle_gamma   90.00
#
_symmetry.space_group_name_H-M   'P 1'
#
loop_
_entity.id
_entity.type
_entity.pdbx_description
1 polymer ?
#
loop_
_entity_poly.entity_id
_entity_poly.type
_entity_poly.pdbx_seq_one_letter_code
_entity_poly.pdbx_strand_id
1 'polypeptide(L)'
;MSEELEINDQVLNQETDSADEPLSDEELDFVADTAISALKDILKYFNVGEVTIDEYEGDDGELILDITGDDLAVLIGRHGRTLDALQFLISVITVRIIGFRYPIVVDVEGYKSRQRQKLESLARSSAKKA
;
A
#
# COMPACT_ATOMS: atom_id res chain seq x y z
N MET A 1 -4.89 7.63 27.49
CA MET A 1 -5.30 6.46 26.68
C MET A 1 -6.65 6.65 26.02
N SER A 2 -7.64 7.15 26.73
CA SER A 2 -8.94 7.45 26.13
C SER A 2 -8.88 8.55 25.07
N GLU A 3 -7.98 9.52 25.21
CA GLU A 3 -7.78 10.59 24.24
C GLU A 3 -7.28 10.09 22.88
N GLU A 4 -6.39 9.10 22.87
CA GLU A 4 -5.90 8.50 21.63
C GLU A 4 -7.01 7.77 20.89
N LEU A 5 -7.89 7.07 21.58
CA LEU A 5 -9.03 6.39 20.98
C LEU A 5 -10.04 7.38 20.44
N GLU A 6 -10.28 8.49 21.13
CA GLU A 6 -11.17 9.55 20.66
C GLU A 6 -10.63 10.21 19.39
N ILE A 7 -9.33 10.47 19.32
CA ILE A 7 -8.68 11.04 18.12
C ILE A 7 -8.83 10.08 16.93
N ASN A 8 -8.65 8.77 17.14
CA ASN A 8 -8.80 7.78 16.09
C ASN A 8 -10.24 7.71 15.57
N ASP A 9 -11.21 7.79 16.45
CA ASP A 9 -12.62 7.82 16.07
C ASP A 9 -12.95 9.08 15.27
N GLN A 10 -12.40 10.22 15.65
CA GLN A 10 -12.58 11.47 14.93
C GLN A 10 -11.97 11.43 13.53
N VAL A 11 -10.80 10.80 13.40
CA VAL A 11 -10.12 10.62 12.10
C VAL A 11 -10.98 9.75 11.18
N LEU A 12 -11.54 8.67 11.69
CA LEU A 12 -12.42 7.78 10.92
C LEU A 12 -13.71 8.49 10.49
N ASN A 13 -14.23 9.38 11.32
CA ASN A 13 -15.42 10.16 10.97
C ASN A 13 -15.11 11.25 9.94
N GLN A 14 -13.92 11.84 10.00
CA GLN A 14 -13.49 12.85 9.02
C GLN A 14 -13.35 12.28 7.62
N GLU A 15 -13.08 10.99 7.49
CA GLU A 15 -13.02 10.31 6.20
C GLU A 15 -14.32 10.47 5.40
N THR A 16 -15.45 10.39 6.07
CA THR A 16 -16.76 10.55 5.42
C THR A 16 -17.05 11.98 4.98
N ASP A 17 -16.55 12.96 5.74
CA ASP A 17 -16.78 14.38 5.45
C ASP A 17 -15.90 14.90 4.32
N SER A 18 -14.71 14.31 4.13
CA SER A 18 -13.75 14.74 3.11
C SER A 18 -13.86 13.99 1.80
N ALA A 19 -14.82 13.06 1.67
CA ALA A 19 -14.96 12.18 0.49
C ALA A 19 -15.21 12.95 -0.82
N ASP A 20 -15.79 14.15 -0.74
CA ASP A 20 -16.18 14.93 -1.91
C ASP A 20 -15.10 15.94 -2.35
N GLU A 21 -14.05 16.16 -1.56
CA GLU A 21 -13.00 17.13 -1.89
C GLU A 21 -11.70 16.42 -2.25
N PRO A 22 -11.15 16.69 -3.44
CA PRO A 22 -9.85 16.14 -3.79
C PRO A 22 -8.76 16.76 -2.91
N LEU A 23 -7.74 15.96 -2.61
CA LEU A 23 -6.61 16.44 -1.85
C LEU A 23 -5.77 17.40 -2.68
N SER A 24 -5.19 18.40 -2.01
CA SER A 24 -4.22 19.28 -2.65
C SER A 24 -2.93 18.53 -2.96
N ASP A 25 -2.11 19.07 -3.84
CA ASP A 25 -0.82 18.49 -4.16
C ASP A 25 0.07 18.39 -2.92
N GLU A 26 0.00 19.37 -2.02
CA GLU A 26 0.76 19.34 -0.77
C GLU A 26 0.30 18.21 0.15
N GLU A 27 -1.00 17.97 0.21
CA GLU A 27 -1.56 16.86 0.99
C GLU A 27 -1.16 15.51 0.41
N LEU A 28 -1.18 15.38 -0.91
CA LEU A 28 -0.76 14.16 -1.60
C LEU A 28 0.73 13.87 -1.36
N ASP A 29 1.57 14.91 -1.43
CA ASP A 29 2.99 14.79 -1.12
C ASP A 29 3.22 14.35 0.32
N PHE A 30 2.45 14.88 1.25
CA PHE A 30 2.54 14.49 2.65
C PHE A 30 2.18 13.01 2.86
N VAL A 31 1.12 12.55 2.19
CA VAL A 31 0.74 11.12 2.22
C VAL A 31 1.87 10.25 1.68
N ALA A 32 2.40 10.60 0.51
CA ALA A 32 3.45 9.83 -0.14
C ALA A 32 4.73 9.79 0.70
N ASP A 33 5.18 10.94 1.19
CA ASP A 33 6.40 11.02 2.00
C ASP A 33 6.26 10.22 3.29
N THR A 34 5.10 10.29 3.92
CA THR A 34 4.82 9.53 5.15
C THR A 34 4.84 8.03 4.90
N ALA A 35 4.16 7.58 3.86
CA ALA A 35 4.07 6.16 3.52
C ALA A 35 5.45 5.61 3.12
N ILE A 36 6.21 6.34 2.31
CA ILE A 36 7.55 5.93 1.87
C ILE A 36 8.50 5.85 3.07
N SER A 37 8.45 6.84 3.96
CA SER A 37 9.29 6.86 5.16
C SER A 37 8.99 5.65 6.06
N ALA A 38 7.72 5.36 6.28
CA ALA A 38 7.31 4.19 7.06
C ALA A 38 7.77 2.89 6.42
N LEU A 39 7.64 2.78 5.10
CA LEU A 39 8.06 1.59 4.36
C LEU A 39 9.57 1.39 4.45
N LYS A 40 10.35 2.44 4.26
CA LYS A 40 11.81 2.38 4.38
C LYS A 40 12.23 1.94 5.78
N ASP A 41 11.58 2.44 6.81
CA ASP A 41 11.90 2.07 8.19
C ASP A 41 11.62 0.58 8.46
N ILE A 42 10.53 0.05 7.95
CA ILE A 42 10.20 -1.36 8.10
C ILE A 42 11.16 -2.23 7.30
N LEU A 43 11.53 -1.83 6.09
CA LEU A 43 12.41 -2.61 5.24
C LEU A 43 13.82 -2.78 5.83
N LYS A 44 14.23 -1.92 6.74
CA LYS A 44 15.51 -2.07 7.46
C LYS A 44 15.59 -3.36 8.27
N TYR A 45 14.45 -3.90 8.68
CA TYR A 45 14.38 -5.13 9.45
C TYR A 45 14.37 -6.39 8.58
N PHE A 46 14.26 -6.22 7.28
CA PHE A 46 14.36 -7.31 6.30
C PHE A 46 15.76 -7.28 5.70
N ASN A 47 16.28 -8.44 5.41
CA ASN A 47 17.66 -8.56 4.89
C ASN A 47 17.63 -8.51 3.36
N VAL A 48 17.20 -7.39 2.81
CA VAL A 48 16.98 -7.25 1.37
C VAL A 48 17.99 -6.36 0.64
N GLY A 49 18.97 -5.81 1.36
CA GLY A 49 19.96 -4.92 0.77
C GLY A 49 19.34 -3.59 0.33
N GLU A 50 19.93 -2.99 -0.70
CA GLU A 50 19.44 -1.72 -1.23
C GLU A 50 18.22 -1.96 -2.10
N VAL A 51 17.17 -1.17 -1.84
CA VAL A 51 15.93 -1.22 -2.62
C VAL A 51 15.59 0.18 -3.10
N THR A 52 14.85 0.24 -4.19
CA THR A 52 14.26 1.46 -4.71
C THR A 52 12.74 1.36 -4.54
N ILE A 53 12.13 2.44 -4.09
CA ILE A 53 10.67 2.52 -3.98
C ILE A 53 10.20 3.52 -5.03
N ASP A 54 9.46 3.02 -6.01
CA ASP A 54 8.85 3.83 -7.05
C ASP A 54 7.41 4.14 -6.66
N GLU A 55 7.04 5.40 -6.76
CA GLU A 55 5.67 5.82 -6.44
C GLU A 55 4.93 6.25 -7.69
N TYR A 56 3.68 5.85 -7.80
CA TYR A 56 2.81 6.29 -8.88
C TYR A 56 1.35 6.16 -8.47
N GLU A 57 0.49 6.81 -9.26
CA GLU A 57 -0.94 6.79 -9.03
C GLU A 57 -1.58 5.63 -9.79
N GLY A 58 -2.43 4.87 -9.11
CA GLY A 58 -3.19 3.80 -9.74
C GLY A 58 -4.45 4.31 -10.42
N ASP A 59 -5.16 3.41 -11.09
CA ASP A 59 -6.36 3.72 -11.88
C ASP A 59 -7.50 4.30 -11.03
N ASP A 60 -7.56 3.93 -9.76
CA ASP A 60 -8.58 4.40 -8.82
C ASP A 60 -8.08 5.55 -7.93
N GLY A 61 -6.97 6.16 -8.29
CA GLY A 61 -6.37 7.24 -7.52
C GLY A 61 -5.56 6.79 -6.32
N GLU A 62 -5.34 5.48 -6.16
CA GLU A 62 -4.54 4.96 -5.05
C GLU A 62 -3.06 5.27 -5.24
N LEU A 63 -2.36 5.43 -4.12
CA LEU A 63 -0.90 5.55 -4.12
C LEU A 63 -0.30 4.16 -4.20
N ILE A 64 0.49 3.91 -5.24
CA ILE A 64 1.19 2.64 -5.40
C ILE A 64 2.66 2.84 -5.10
N LEU A 65 3.17 2.03 -4.17
CA LEU A 65 4.59 1.99 -3.82
C LEU A 65 5.14 0.65 -4.27
N ASP A 66 5.92 0.67 -5.35
CA ASP A 66 6.51 -0.54 -5.93
C ASP A 66 7.97 -0.66 -5.51
N ILE A 67 8.32 -1.75 -4.86
CA ILE A 67 9.66 -2.01 -4.36
C ILE A 67 10.43 -2.78 -5.42
N THR A 68 11.60 -2.28 -5.80
CA THR A 68 12.50 -2.94 -6.73
C THR A 68 13.86 -3.18 -6.07
N GLY A 69 14.51 -4.27 -6.40
CA GLY A 69 15.79 -4.65 -5.83
C GLY A 69 16.19 -6.05 -6.27
N ASP A 70 17.27 -6.59 -5.69
CA ASP A 70 17.85 -7.85 -6.15
C ASP A 70 17.26 -9.10 -5.50
N ASP A 71 16.94 -9.06 -4.21
CA ASP A 71 16.49 -10.25 -3.48
C ASP A 71 15.26 -9.92 -2.62
N LEU A 72 14.11 -9.88 -3.27
CA LEU A 72 12.88 -9.41 -2.67
C LEU A 72 11.87 -10.52 -2.38
N ALA A 73 12.23 -11.79 -2.60
CA ALA A 73 11.30 -12.91 -2.39
C ALA A 73 10.76 -12.95 -0.95
N VAL A 74 11.58 -12.58 0.03
CA VAL A 74 11.19 -12.56 1.44
C VAL A 74 10.08 -11.54 1.70
N LEU A 75 10.01 -10.47 0.92
CA LEU A 75 8.98 -9.44 1.07
C LEU A 75 7.63 -9.90 0.52
N ILE A 76 7.64 -10.80 -0.43
CA ILE A 76 6.42 -11.35 -1.01
C ILE A 76 5.84 -12.41 -0.07
N GLY A 77 6.69 -13.35 0.36
CA GLY A 77 6.27 -14.48 1.18
C GLY A 77 5.43 -15.48 0.40
N ARG A 78 4.80 -16.41 1.10
CA ARG A 78 3.93 -17.40 0.47
C ARG A 78 2.65 -16.74 -0.03
N HIS A 79 2.37 -16.85 -1.31
CA HIS A 79 1.15 -16.33 -1.93
C HIS A 79 0.95 -14.83 -1.68
N GLY A 80 2.03 -14.09 -1.46
CA GLY A 80 1.95 -12.66 -1.22
C GLY A 80 1.53 -12.26 0.20
N ARG A 81 1.53 -13.18 1.15
CA ARG A 81 1.06 -12.89 2.53
C ARG A 81 1.90 -11.86 3.25
N THR A 82 3.22 -11.92 3.10
CA THR A 82 4.10 -10.93 3.72
C THR A 82 3.85 -9.57 3.11
N LEU A 83 3.70 -9.53 1.79
CA LEU A 83 3.43 -8.29 1.07
C LEU A 83 2.09 -7.67 1.51
N ASP A 84 1.05 -8.48 1.67
CA ASP A 84 -0.25 -8.01 2.16
C ASP A 84 -0.14 -7.46 3.59
N ALA A 85 0.64 -8.11 4.45
CA ALA A 85 0.88 -7.64 5.80
C ALA A 85 1.64 -6.31 5.81
N LEU A 86 2.64 -6.16 4.94
CA LEU A 86 3.37 -4.89 4.78
C LEU A 86 2.42 -3.77 4.36
N GLN A 87 1.57 -4.03 3.37
CA GLN A 87 0.59 -3.04 2.91
C GLN A 87 -0.34 -2.62 4.04
N PHE A 88 -0.82 -3.57 4.81
CA PHE A 88 -1.69 -3.28 5.95
C PHE A 88 -0.98 -2.39 6.98
N LEU A 89 0.25 -2.75 7.34
CA LEU A 89 1.03 -1.97 8.31
C LEU A 89 1.28 -0.54 7.82
N ILE A 90 1.69 -0.39 6.57
CA ILE A 90 1.95 0.93 6.00
C ILE A 90 0.67 1.77 5.98
N SER A 91 -0.44 1.18 5.63
CA SER A 91 -1.73 1.86 5.63
C SER A 91 -2.12 2.35 7.03
N VAL A 92 -1.96 1.50 8.04
CA VAL A 92 -2.28 1.85 9.44
C VAL A 92 -1.36 2.96 9.95
N ILE A 93 -0.05 2.82 9.73
CA ILE A 93 0.91 3.82 10.19
C ILE A 93 0.65 5.17 9.52
N THR A 94 0.40 5.15 8.23
CA THR A 94 0.17 6.36 7.47
C THR A 94 -1.07 7.11 7.96
N VAL A 95 -2.21 6.40 8.13
CA VAL A 95 -3.44 7.05 8.58
C VAL A 95 -3.28 7.65 9.97
N ARG A 96 -2.47 7.05 10.83
CA ARG A 96 -2.21 7.59 12.16
C ARG A 96 -1.42 8.89 12.14
N ILE A 97 -0.53 9.03 11.17
CA ILE A 97 0.34 10.20 11.05
C ILE A 97 -0.37 11.34 10.31
N ILE A 98 -0.98 11.03 9.17
CA ILE A 98 -1.61 12.06 8.34
C ILE A 98 -2.99 12.48 8.84
N GLY A 99 -3.69 11.62 9.59
CA GLY A 99 -4.97 11.94 10.20
C GLY A 99 -6.20 11.58 9.37
N PHE A 100 -6.03 10.97 8.21
CA PHE A 100 -7.15 10.52 7.37
C PHE A 100 -6.75 9.28 6.59
N ARG A 101 -7.72 8.54 6.06
CA ARG A 101 -7.45 7.36 5.24
C ARG A 101 -7.14 7.74 3.81
N TYR A 102 -6.15 7.08 3.25
CA TYR A 102 -5.82 7.19 1.84
C TYR A 102 -5.46 5.79 1.32
N PRO A 103 -5.99 5.37 0.17
CA PRO A 103 -5.70 4.04 -0.34
C PRO A 103 -4.24 3.93 -0.78
N ILE A 104 -3.52 3.00 -0.17
CA ILE A 104 -2.10 2.75 -0.43
C ILE A 104 -1.93 1.30 -0.81
N VAL A 105 -1.23 1.06 -1.90
CA VAL A 105 -0.86 -0.28 -2.35
C VAL A 105 0.65 -0.42 -2.25
N VAL A 106 1.11 -1.46 -1.59
CA VAL A 106 2.52 -1.82 -1.56
C VAL A 106 2.71 -3.06 -2.43
N ASP A 107 3.61 -2.98 -3.37
CA ASP A 107 3.89 -4.07 -4.31
C ASP A 107 5.39 -4.30 -4.44
N VAL A 108 5.77 -5.44 -5.00
CA VAL A 108 7.15 -5.82 -5.27
C VAL A 108 7.26 -6.21 -6.72
N GLU A 109 7.93 -5.37 -7.52
CA GLU A 109 8.19 -5.61 -8.95
C GLU A 109 6.94 -6.04 -9.73
N GLY A 110 5.80 -5.42 -9.42
CA GLY A 110 4.55 -5.71 -10.10
C GLY A 110 3.97 -7.09 -9.79
N TYR A 111 4.31 -7.68 -8.66
CA TYR A 111 3.87 -9.02 -8.28
C TYR A 111 2.35 -9.15 -8.30
N LYS A 112 1.64 -8.21 -7.70
CA LYS A 112 0.18 -8.25 -7.62
C LYS A 112 -0.48 -8.21 -8.99
N SER A 113 0.06 -7.39 -9.87
CA SER A 113 -0.42 -7.26 -11.26
C SER A 113 -0.20 -8.56 -12.03
N ARG A 114 0.98 -9.17 -11.89
CA ARG A 114 1.29 -10.45 -12.55
C ARG A 114 0.39 -11.58 -12.04
N GLN A 115 0.12 -11.62 -10.74
CA GLN A 115 -0.77 -12.61 -10.16
C GLN A 115 -2.20 -12.47 -10.69
N ARG A 116 -2.67 -11.24 -10.82
CA ARG A 116 -4.00 -10.97 -11.38
C ARG A 116 -4.10 -11.47 -12.82
N GLN A 117 -3.10 -11.16 -13.66
CA GLN A 117 -3.07 -11.61 -15.05
C GLN A 117 -3.04 -13.12 -15.16
N LYS A 118 -2.28 -13.78 -14.29
CA LYS A 118 -2.19 -15.22 -14.25
C LYS A 118 -3.55 -15.86 -13.90
N LEU A 119 -4.23 -15.33 -12.92
CA LEU A 119 -5.55 -15.82 -12.51
C LEU A 119 -6.60 -15.60 -13.63
N GLU A 120 -6.58 -14.46 -14.29
CA GLU A 120 -7.46 -14.18 -15.42
C GLU A 120 -7.21 -15.15 -16.57
N SER A 121 -5.95 -15.42 -16.87
CA SER A 121 -5.58 -16.37 -17.93
C SER A 121 -6.06 -17.78 -17.61
N LEU A 122 -5.92 -18.23 -16.36
CA LEU A 122 -6.40 -19.53 -15.91
C LEU A 122 -7.93 -19.63 -15.99
N ALA A 123 -8.62 -18.55 -15.60
CA ALA A 123 -10.08 -18.51 -15.67
C ALA A 123 -10.57 -18.61 -17.13
N ARG A 124 -9.94 -17.91 -18.06
CA ARG A 124 -10.28 -17.98 -19.49
C ARG A 124 -10.01 -19.37 -20.05
N SER A 125 -8.89 -19.96 -19.70
CA SER A 125 -8.52 -21.31 -20.14
C SER A 125 -9.51 -22.34 -19.64
N SER A 126 -9.93 -22.25 -18.38
CA SER A 126 -10.93 -23.14 -17.81
C SER A 126 -12.31 -22.97 -18.47
N ALA A 127 -12.71 -21.74 -18.77
CA ALA A 127 -13.96 -21.47 -19.47
C ALA A 127 -13.98 -22.05 -20.88
N LYS A 128 -12.86 -21.99 -21.61
CA LYS A 128 -12.75 -22.55 -22.96
C LYS A 128 -12.81 -24.09 -22.98
N LYS A 129 -12.34 -24.73 -21.91
CA LYS A 129 -12.36 -26.19 -21.81
C LYS A 129 -13.71 -26.75 -21.39
N ALA A 130 -14.54 -25.91 -20.80
CA ALA A 130 -15.88 -26.29 -20.41
C ALA A 130 -16.84 -26.22 -21.58
#